data_36eee4012160cf530440a380d50e1f2a
#
_entry.id   36eee4012160cf530440a380d50e1f2a
#
_cell.length_a   1.000
_cell.length_b   1.000
_cell.length_c   1.000
_cell.angle_alpha   90.00
_cell.angle_beta   90.00
_cell.angle_gamma   90.00
#
_symmetry.space_group_name_H-M   'P 1'
#
loop_
_entity.id
_entity.type
_entity.pdbx_description
1 polymer ?
#
loop_
_entity_poly.entity_id
_entity_poly.type
_entity_poly.pdbx_seq_one_letter_code
_entity_poly.pdbx_strand_id
1 'polypeptide(L)'
;MIVYSHPDCLLKFNGKNHPERKERIDSIMNSIKSSNLNVKIKESPLADLEIVSLVHPKKYIEQIFENIPKEGIIGVEKEPYADTMLCPDSENAILRSCGSGIAACDDLIKNNERVFCAVRPPGHHAETVRANGFCFINNVAVAARYLQ
;
A
#
# COMPACT_ATOMS: atom_id res chain seq x y z
N MET A 1 4.63 -9.83 -18.29
CA MET A 1 4.54 -8.80 -17.23
C MET A 1 3.68 -9.33 -16.09
N ILE A 2 4.07 -9.07 -14.85
CA ILE A 2 3.30 -9.43 -13.64
C ILE A 2 2.56 -8.19 -13.13
N VAL A 3 1.32 -8.40 -12.63
CA VAL A 3 0.54 -7.37 -11.93
C VAL A 3 0.22 -7.89 -10.54
N TYR A 4 0.70 -7.17 -9.51
CA TYR A 4 0.32 -7.43 -8.12
C TYR A 4 -0.89 -6.61 -7.73
N SER A 5 -1.88 -7.26 -7.09
CA SER A 5 -3.05 -6.63 -6.47
C SER A 5 -3.57 -7.52 -5.35
N HIS A 6 -4.47 -6.99 -4.49
CA HIS A 6 -5.13 -7.78 -3.46
C HIS A 6 -6.49 -7.19 -3.09
N PRO A 7 -7.52 -8.02 -2.76
CA PRO A 7 -8.82 -7.54 -2.30
C PRO A 7 -8.75 -6.63 -1.08
N ASP A 8 -7.84 -6.88 -0.12
CA ASP A 8 -7.64 -6.03 1.07
C ASP A 8 -7.40 -4.56 0.69
N CYS A 9 -6.73 -4.30 -0.45
CA CYS A 9 -6.53 -2.94 -0.94
C CYS A 9 -7.85 -2.22 -1.29
N LEU A 10 -8.94 -2.96 -1.57
CA LEU A 10 -10.25 -2.38 -1.89
C LEU A 10 -11.09 -2.10 -0.64
N LEU A 11 -10.78 -2.75 0.48
CA LEU A 11 -11.54 -2.61 1.72
C LEU A 11 -11.22 -1.31 2.46
N LYS A 12 -10.00 -0.80 2.30
CA LYS A 12 -9.60 0.46 2.94
C LYS A 12 -10.50 1.61 2.49
N PHE A 13 -11.10 2.31 3.47
CA PHE A 13 -12.01 3.42 3.27
C PHE A 13 -11.46 4.71 3.87
N ASN A 14 -11.44 5.79 3.10
CA ASN A 14 -10.92 7.10 3.51
C ASN A 14 -12.03 8.16 3.70
N GLY A 15 -13.28 7.77 3.55
CA GLY A 15 -14.40 8.68 3.59
C GLY A 15 -15.08 8.87 2.22
N LYS A 16 -16.29 9.38 2.27
CA LYS A 16 -17.09 9.66 1.07
C LYS A 16 -16.43 10.81 0.28
N ASN A 17 -16.29 10.63 -1.03
CA ASN A 17 -15.68 11.59 -1.95
C ASN A 17 -14.16 11.81 -1.78
N HIS A 18 -13.47 10.97 -1.01
CA HIS A 18 -12.02 11.05 -0.90
C HIS A 18 -11.33 10.68 -2.23
N PRO A 19 -10.27 11.41 -2.66
CA PRO A 19 -9.60 11.13 -3.94
C PRO A 19 -8.88 9.77 -3.97
N GLU A 20 -8.34 9.31 -2.84
CA GLU A 20 -7.74 7.97 -2.69
C GLU A 20 -8.86 6.98 -2.34
N ARG A 21 -9.42 6.29 -3.34
CA ARG A 21 -10.59 5.42 -3.26
C ARG A 21 -10.44 4.16 -4.09
N LYS A 22 -11.19 3.11 -3.73
CA LYS A 22 -11.09 1.77 -4.34
C LYS A 22 -11.37 1.76 -5.84
N GLU A 23 -12.26 2.62 -6.33
CA GLU A 23 -12.64 2.70 -7.74
C GLU A 23 -11.45 2.98 -8.67
N ARG A 24 -10.35 3.56 -8.13
CA ARG A 24 -9.11 3.76 -8.89
C ARG A 24 -8.47 2.41 -9.24
N ILE A 25 -8.41 1.47 -8.29
CA ILE A 25 -7.88 0.12 -8.53
C ILE A 25 -8.85 -0.68 -9.39
N ASP A 26 -10.15 -0.60 -9.13
CA ASP A 26 -11.17 -1.26 -9.96
C ASP A 26 -11.04 -0.84 -11.43
N SER A 27 -10.88 0.46 -11.69
CA SER A 27 -10.70 1.00 -13.05
C SER A 27 -9.42 0.47 -13.71
N ILE A 28 -8.29 0.47 -12.98
CA ILE A 28 -6.99 -0.05 -13.48
C ILE A 28 -7.13 -1.55 -13.80
N MET A 29 -7.66 -2.35 -12.87
CA MET A 29 -7.79 -3.79 -13.06
C MET A 29 -8.75 -4.17 -14.19
N ASN A 30 -9.85 -3.43 -14.35
CA ASN A 30 -10.77 -3.61 -15.45
C ASN A 30 -10.11 -3.26 -16.80
N SER A 31 -9.34 -2.17 -16.86
CA SER A 31 -8.58 -1.80 -18.07
C SER A 31 -7.53 -2.85 -18.43
N ILE A 32 -6.82 -3.41 -17.45
CA ILE A 32 -5.87 -4.50 -17.66
C ILE A 32 -6.58 -5.75 -18.20
N LYS A 33 -7.69 -6.16 -17.57
CA LYS A 33 -8.45 -7.35 -17.99
C LYS A 33 -9.07 -7.23 -19.38
N SER A 34 -9.48 -6.03 -19.78
CA SER A 34 -10.04 -5.76 -21.11
C SER A 34 -9.00 -5.49 -22.19
N SER A 35 -7.74 -5.37 -21.81
CA SER A 35 -6.63 -5.15 -22.74
C SER A 35 -6.13 -6.47 -23.37
N ASN A 36 -5.42 -6.35 -24.50
CA ASN A 36 -4.71 -7.49 -25.12
C ASN A 36 -3.31 -7.71 -24.50
N LEU A 37 -3.03 -7.15 -23.33
CA LEU A 37 -1.74 -7.30 -22.67
C LEU A 37 -1.60 -8.72 -22.10
N ASN A 38 -0.48 -9.37 -22.38
CA ASN A 38 -0.15 -10.64 -21.75
C ASN A 38 0.36 -10.37 -20.32
N VAL A 39 -0.55 -10.43 -19.35
CA VAL A 39 -0.26 -10.19 -17.94
C VAL A 39 -0.61 -11.40 -17.08
N LYS A 40 0.23 -11.66 -16.08
CA LYS A 40 -0.05 -12.62 -15.00
C LYS A 40 -0.42 -11.81 -13.75
N ILE A 41 -1.63 -11.99 -13.25
CA ILE A 41 -2.07 -11.36 -12.00
C ILE A 41 -1.62 -12.25 -10.84
N LYS A 42 -0.97 -11.65 -9.83
CA LYS A 42 -0.57 -12.29 -8.58
C LYS A 42 -1.17 -11.53 -7.40
N GLU A 43 -1.45 -12.25 -6.32
CA GLU A 43 -1.84 -11.62 -5.05
C GLU A 43 -0.62 -10.98 -4.38
N SER A 44 -0.81 -9.75 -3.88
CA SER A 44 0.21 -9.07 -3.09
C SER A 44 0.38 -9.77 -1.74
N PRO A 45 1.60 -10.18 -1.35
CA PRO A 45 1.84 -10.69 0.00
C PRO A 45 1.71 -9.57 1.04
N LEU A 46 1.55 -9.92 2.31
CA LEU A 46 1.77 -8.97 3.41
C LEU A 46 3.27 -8.68 3.51
N ALA A 47 3.63 -7.41 3.75
CA ALA A 47 5.03 -7.03 3.98
C ALA A 47 5.50 -7.61 5.32
N ASP A 48 6.73 -8.11 5.35
CA ASP A 48 7.42 -8.44 6.60
C ASP A 48 7.81 -7.13 7.32
N LEU A 49 7.41 -7.02 8.59
CA LEU A 49 7.70 -5.84 9.41
C LEU A 49 9.19 -5.63 9.66
N GLU A 50 10.01 -6.68 9.64
CA GLU A 50 11.47 -6.54 9.71
C GLU A 50 12.01 -5.80 8.48
N ILE A 51 11.49 -6.09 7.29
CA ILE A 51 11.88 -5.40 6.05
C ILE A 51 11.36 -3.95 6.08
N VAL A 52 10.12 -3.73 6.53
CA VAL A 52 9.56 -2.38 6.69
C VAL A 52 10.41 -1.55 7.66
N SER A 53 10.97 -2.19 8.71
CA SER A 53 11.80 -1.52 9.71
C SER A 53 13.16 -1.02 9.19
N LEU A 54 13.56 -1.38 7.98
CA LEU A 54 14.71 -0.78 7.30
C LEU A 54 14.52 0.71 6.94
N VAL A 55 13.26 1.17 6.92
CA VAL A 55 12.88 2.56 6.58
C VAL A 55 12.15 3.24 7.73
N HIS A 56 11.24 2.52 8.37
CA HIS A 56 10.36 3.05 9.42
C HIS A 56 10.63 2.35 10.74
N PRO A 57 10.95 3.08 11.84
CA PRO A 57 11.13 2.47 13.15
C PRO A 57 9.91 1.63 13.58
N LYS A 58 10.12 0.46 14.18
CA LYS A 58 9.04 -0.45 14.64
C LYS A 58 8.00 0.30 15.47
N LYS A 59 8.45 1.16 16.40
CA LYS A 59 7.57 1.99 17.23
C LYS A 59 6.61 2.86 16.42
N TYR A 60 7.04 3.40 15.28
CA TYR A 60 6.18 4.19 14.40
C TYR A 60 5.08 3.31 13.78
N ILE A 61 5.46 2.12 13.31
CA ILE A 61 4.52 1.17 12.68
C ILE A 61 3.49 0.70 13.71
N GLU A 62 3.95 0.33 14.91
CA GLU A 62 3.11 -0.05 16.05
C GLU A 62 2.10 1.07 16.37
N GLN A 63 2.55 2.32 16.47
CA GLN A 63 1.69 3.48 16.70
C GLN A 63 0.61 3.65 15.62
N ILE A 64 0.94 3.45 14.35
CA ILE A 64 -0.07 3.50 13.27
C ILE A 64 -1.13 2.41 13.49
N PHE A 65 -0.71 1.17 13.77
CA PHE A 65 -1.65 0.04 13.89
C PHE A 65 -2.46 0.09 15.18
N GLU A 66 -1.90 0.53 16.30
CA GLU A 66 -2.61 0.76 17.55
C GLU A 66 -3.71 1.83 17.45
N ASN A 67 -3.54 2.79 16.53
CA ASN A 67 -4.52 3.84 16.27
C ASN A 67 -5.60 3.44 15.25
N ILE A 68 -5.60 2.22 14.73
CA ILE A 68 -6.64 1.76 13.80
C ILE A 68 -7.97 1.66 14.57
N PRO A 69 -9.02 2.35 14.11
CA PRO A 69 -10.30 2.33 14.79
C PRO A 69 -11.00 0.98 14.57
N LYS A 70 -11.80 0.53 15.55
CA LYS A 70 -12.65 -0.67 15.41
C LYS A 70 -13.80 -0.46 14.44
N GLU A 71 -14.24 0.77 14.27
CA GLU A 71 -15.31 1.18 13.35
C GLU A 71 -15.09 2.61 12.87
N GLY A 72 -15.65 2.95 11.71
CA GLY A 72 -15.55 4.29 11.14
C GLY A 72 -14.16 4.61 10.57
N ILE A 73 -13.81 5.89 10.57
CA ILE A 73 -12.53 6.42 10.08
C ILE A 73 -12.00 7.48 11.04
N ILE A 74 -10.66 7.55 11.14
CA ILE A 74 -9.96 8.63 11.87
C ILE A 74 -8.82 9.18 11.00
N GLY A 75 -8.53 10.46 11.11
CA GLY A 75 -7.35 11.09 10.51
C GLY A 75 -6.11 10.90 11.39
N VAL A 76 -4.95 10.71 10.78
CA VAL A 76 -3.68 10.67 11.52
C VAL A 76 -3.07 12.04 11.73
N GLU A 77 -3.44 13.02 10.90
CA GLU A 77 -3.08 14.43 11.09
C GLU A 77 -4.11 15.12 11.98
N LYS A 78 -3.74 16.30 12.47
CA LYS A 78 -4.66 17.14 13.25
C LYS A 78 -5.74 17.77 12.35
N GLU A 79 -6.98 17.67 12.77
CA GLU A 79 -8.09 18.39 12.14
C GLU A 79 -7.82 19.93 12.12
N PRO A 80 -8.27 20.66 11.08
CA PRO A 80 -9.14 20.23 9.97
C PRO A 80 -8.41 19.75 8.72
N TYR A 81 -7.13 19.49 8.78
CA TYR A 81 -6.27 19.18 7.62
C TYR A 81 -6.01 17.68 7.45
N ALA A 82 -6.67 16.84 8.25
CA ALA A 82 -6.49 15.40 8.15
C ALA A 82 -7.01 14.87 6.82
N ASP A 83 -6.10 14.30 6.02
CA ASP A 83 -6.40 13.65 4.74
C ASP A 83 -5.89 12.20 4.67
N THR A 84 -5.05 11.81 5.63
CA THR A 84 -4.51 10.46 5.74
C THR A 84 -5.33 9.67 6.76
N MET A 85 -6.29 8.87 6.26
CA MET A 85 -7.34 8.26 7.08
C MET A 85 -7.03 6.80 7.40
N LEU A 86 -7.30 6.38 8.65
CA LEU A 86 -7.34 4.98 9.08
C LEU A 86 -8.80 4.50 9.17
N CYS A 87 -9.02 3.24 8.81
CA CYS A 87 -10.26 2.49 8.99
C CYS A 87 -9.91 1.07 9.46
N PRO A 88 -10.87 0.23 9.88
CA PRO A 88 -10.59 -1.12 10.39
C PRO A 88 -9.73 -1.99 9.45
N ASP A 89 -9.87 -1.83 8.14
CA ASP A 89 -9.16 -2.61 7.12
C ASP A 89 -7.79 -2.00 6.73
N SER A 90 -7.32 -0.96 7.43
CA SER A 90 -6.11 -0.23 7.03
C SER A 90 -4.84 -1.05 7.15
N GLU A 91 -4.67 -1.86 8.20
CA GLU A 91 -3.46 -2.64 8.44
C GLU A 91 -3.14 -3.56 7.26
N ASN A 92 -4.10 -4.42 6.89
CA ASN A 92 -3.91 -5.34 5.78
C ASN A 92 -3.65 -4.60 4.48
N ALA A 93 -4.40 -3.55 4.16
CA ALA A 93 -4.21 -2.78 2.94
C ALA A 93 -2.81 -2.15 2.88
N ILE A 94 -2.32 -1.57 3.98
CA ILE A 94 -0.98 -0.97 4.10
C ILE A 94 0.09 -2.04 3.87
N LEU A 95 -0.02 -3.18 4.55
CA LEU A 95 0.97 -4.27 4.43
C LEU A 95 0.95 -4.93 3.05
N ARG A 96 -0.24 -5.12 2.42
CA ARG A 96 -0.35 -5.62 1.04
C ARG A 96 0.27 -4.65 0.03
N SER A 97 0.04 -3.36 0.20
CA SER A 97 0.62 -2.35 -0.67
C SER A 97 2.15 -2.35 -0.60
N CYS A 98 2.72 -2.41 0.59
CA CYS A 98 4.17 -2.49 0.78
C CYS A 98 4.75 -3.82 0.29
N GLY A 99 4.11 -4.93 0.64
CA GLY A 99 4.52 -6.29 0.26
C GLY A 99 4.55 -6.51 -1.25
N SER A 100 3.66 -5.83 -2.00
CA SER A 100 3.69 -5.87 -3.47
C SER A 100 5.01 -5.33 -4.03
N GLY A 101 5.56 -4.26 -3.45
CA GLY A 101 6.84 -3.68 -3.85
C GLY A 101 8.01 -4.63 -3.61
N ILE A 102 8.02 -5.31 -2.46
CA ILE A 102 9.04 -6.32 -2.12
C ILE A 102 8.97 -7.50 -3.08
N ALA A 103 7.76 -8.05 -3.30
CA ALA A 103 7.56 -9.16 -4.24
C ALA A 103 7.89 -8.78 -5.70
N ALA A 104 7.66 -7.52 -6.08
CA ALA A 104 8.05 -7.01 -7.39
C ALA A 104 9.58 -7.00 -7.57
N CYS A 105 10.33 -6.66 -6.53
CA CYS A 105 11.79 -6.73 -6.54
C CYS A 105 12.27 -8.18 -6.74
N ASP A 106 11.67 -9.13 -6.04
CA ASP A 106 11.99 -10.55 -6.19
C ASP A 106 11.74 -11.07 -7.60
N ASP A 107 10.57 -10.77 -8.18
CA ASP A 107 10.25 -11.21 -9.54
C ASP A 107 11.15 -10.54 -10.59
N LEU A 108 11.52 -9.28 -10.39
CA LEU A 108 12.46 -8.60 -11.28
C LEU A 108 13.84 -9.24 -11.25
N ILE A 109 14.38 -9.52 -10.05
CA ILE A 109 15.73 -10.10 -9.90
C ILE A 109 15.75 -11.56 -10.36
N LYS A 110 14.80 -12.38 -9.91
CA LYS A 110 14.80 -13.83 -10.16
C LYS A 110 14.38 -14.19 -11.57
N ASN A 111 13.44 -13.45 -12.14
CA ASN A 111 12.75 -13.81 -13.37
C ASN A 111 12.94 -12.80 -14.51
N ASN A 112 13.63 -11.68 -14.26
CA ASN A 112 13.76 -10.54 -15.19
C ASN A 112 12.39 -10.06 -15.72
N GLU A 113 11.35 -10.13 -14.89
CA GLU A 113 9.97 -9.80 -15.24
C GLU A 113 9.67 -8.33 -14.95
N ARG A 114 8.99 -7.67 -15.87
CA ARG A 114 8.40 -6.35 -15.60
C ARG A 114 7.21 -6.52 -14.66
N VAL A 115 7.15 -5.70 -13.63
CA VAL A 115 6.09 -5.77 -12.61
C VAL A 115 5.37 -4.44 -12.48
N PHE A 116 4.06 -4.51 -12.29
CA PHE A 116 3.20 -3.38 -11.95
C PHE A 116 2.43 -3.68 -10.66
N CYS A 117 2.47 -2.79 -9.69
CA CYS A 117 1.75 -2.93 -8.44
C CYS A 117 0.47 -2.08 -8.48
N ALA A 118 -0.67 -2.74 -8.71
CA ALA A 118 -2.00 -2.14 -8.68
C ALA A 118 -2.59 -2.22 -7.27
N VAL A 119 -2.05 -1.42 -6.35
CA VAL A 119 -2.34 -1.48 -4.92
C VAL A 119 -2.64 -0.11 -4.33
N ARG A 120 -3.22 -0.10 -3.13
CA ARG A 120 -3.45 1.07 -2.29
C ARG A 120 -3.38 0.66 -0.81
N PRO A 121 -3.05 1.57 0.12
CA PRO A 121 -2.77 3.00 -0.07
C PRO A 121 -1.43 3.26 -0.79
N PRO A 122 -1.18 4.50 -1.27
CA PRO A 122 0.12 4.90 -1.77
C PRO A 122 1.16 4.98 -0.65
N GLY A 123 2.45 5.23 -0.99
CA GLY A 123 3.52 5.25 0.00
C GLY A 123 4.51 6.43 -0.13
N HIS A 124 4.55 7.11 -1.27
CA HIS A 124 5.60 8.04 -1.62
C HIS A 124 5.66 9.34 -0.80
N HIS A 125 4.61 9.68 -0.06
CA HIS A 125 4.59 10.84 0.86
C HIS A 125 4.92 10.47 2.31
N ALA A 126 4.97 9.18 2.67
CA ALA A 126 5.32 8.78 4.03
C ALA A 126 6.79 9.13 4.34
N GLU A 127 7.00 9.83 5.45
CA GLU A 127 8.32 10.12 6.01
C GLU A 127 8.71 9.01 6.99
N THR A 128 9.95 8.99 7.45
CA THR A 128 10.47 7.93 8.34
C THR A 128 9.58 7.67 9.57
N VAL A 129 9.00 8.72 10.16
CA VAL A 129 8.17 8.64 11.37
C VAL A 129 6.87 9.44 11.26
N ARG A 130 6.39 9.69 10.05
CA ARG A 130 5.17 10.49 9.83
C ARG A 130 4.41 9.97 8.62
N ALA A 131 3.13 9.63 8.84
CA ALA A 131 2.15 9.40 7.79
C ALA A 131 1.71 10.74 7.20
N ASN A 132 1.54 10.82 5.89
CA ASN A 132 1.20 12.05 5.19
C ASN A 132 0.69 11.75 3.78
N GLY A 133 -0.19 12.59 3.23
CA GLY A 133 -0.65 12.49 1.83
C GLY A 133 -1.19 11.11 1.48
N PHE A 134 -2.06 10.55 2.31
CA PHE A 134 -2.68 9.22 2.19
C PHE A 134 -1.71 8.04 2.42
N CYS A 135 -0.42 8.31 2.71
CA CYS A 135 0.65 7.33 2.80
C CYS A 135 1.04 7.04 4.26
N PHE A 136 1.24 5.77 4.59
CA PHE A 136 1.63 5.30 5.91
C PHE A 136 3.04 4.70 5.92
N ILE A 137 3.34 3.84 4.97
CA ILE A 137 4.65 3.23 4.73
C ILE A 137 5.14 3.70 3.37
N ASN A 138 6.41 4.09 3.28
CA ASN A 138 7.03 4.44 2.01
C ASN A 138 7.44 3.18 1.24
N ASN A 139 6.49 2.63 0.48
CA ASN A 139 6.63 1.37 -0.25
C ASN A 139 7.85 1.37 -1.17
N VAL A 140 8.15 2.50 -1.82
CA VAL A 140 9.28 2.64 -2.76
C VAL A 140 10.60 2.65 -2.00
N ALA A 141 10.68 3.37 -0.87
CA ALA A 141 11.87 3.39 -0.03
C ALA A 141 12.15 2.01 0.58
N VAL A 142 11.09 1.29 1.04
CA VAL A 142 11.24 -0.08 1.56
C VAL A 142 11.75 -1.01 0.47
N ALA A 143 11.17 -0.97 -0.74
CA ALA A 143 11.65 -1.77 -1.86
C ALA A 143 13.11 -1.46 -2.23
N ALA A 144 13.49 -0.17 -2.23
CA ALA A 144 14.87 0.24 -2.49
C ALA A 144 15.86 -0.26 -1.43
N ARG A 145 15.47 -0.20 -0.14
CA ARG A 145 16.30 -0.74 0.96
C ARG A 145 16.40 -2.27 0.94
N TYR A 146 15.33 -2.93 0.54
CA TYR A 146 15.31 -4.40 0.37
C TYR A 146 16.28 -4.89 -0.72
N LEU A 147 16.53 -4.08 -1.74
CA LEU A 147 17.44 -4.39 -2.83
C LEU A 147 18.93 -4.15 -2.51
N GLN A 148 19.27 -3.45 -1.43
CA GLN A 148 20.64 -3.14 -1.00
C GLN A 148 21.27 -4.25 -0.16
#